data_4fdbe233640a2f562cf736b7f994c475
#
_entry.id   4fdbe233640a2f562cf736b7f994c475
#
_cell.length_a   1.000
_cell.length_b   1.000
_cell.length_c   1.000
_cell.angle_alpha   90.00
_cell.angle_beta   90.00
_cell.angle_gamma   90.00
#
_symmetry.space_group_name_H-M   'P 1'
#
loop_
_entity.id
_entity.type
_entity.pdbx_description
1 polymer ?
#
loop_
_entity_poly.entity_id
_entity_poly.type
_entity_poly.pdbx_seq_one_letter_code
_entity_poly.pdbx_strand_id
1 'polypeptide(L)'
;MQAALEPTIQTPPPIDKSVNADSDAIGTLDELAKPWAYKKFVFVDPKTHESVPAMVIHIPSSGGHELFWAFSMNTPFSQCELQYVTDLAALSRRYAYAVAHPMLVSDCDGTLYDPLKMATLPDGSWVRGEIVRGGGLRPPIAIQVHARGRVLVADRIE
;
A
#
# COMPACT_ATOMS: atom_id res chain seq x y z
N MET A 1 28.19 -43.01 10.59
CA MET A 1 27.66 -42.61 10.44
C MET A 1 27.32 -41.87 10.51
N GLN A 2 27.31 -41.42 10.65
CA GLN A 2 26.79 -40.55 10.52
C GLN A 2 26.48 -39.63 10.32
N ALA A 3 27.13 -39.68 10.42
CA ALA A 3 26.68 -38.75 10.13
C ALA A 3 26.15 -38.11 9.89
N ALA A 4 26.19 -38.14 9.72
CA ALA A 4 25.48 -37.53 9.32
C ALA A 4 24.81 -36.95 9.46
N LEU A 5 24.93 -36.84 9.86
CA LEU A 5 24.14 -36.29 9.85
C LEU A 5 23.80 -35.48 9.85
N GLU A 6 24.07 -35.18 9.87
CA GLU A 6 23.58 -34.31 9.71
C GLU A 6 23.14 -33.56 9.44
N PRO A 7 23.52 -33.67 9.33
CA PRO A 7 23.01 -32.77 9.00
C PRO A 7 22.44 -32.15 8.83
N THR A 8 22.37 -32.17 8.82
CA THR A 8 21.71 -31.65 8.51
C THR A 8 21.31 -30.91 8.67
N ILE A 9 21.51 -30.67 8.88
CA ILE A 9 21.02 -30.02 8.90
C ILE A 9 20.64 -29.23 8.70
N GLN A 10 20.58 -29.17 8.66
CA GLN A 10 20.05 -28.45 8.40
C GLN A 10 19.78 -27.61 8.07
N THR A 11 20.32 -27.49 8.08
CA THR A 11 19.96 -26.62 7.47
C THR A 11 18.87 -25.64 7.56
N PRO A 12 18.22 -25.37 8.10
CA PRO A 12 17.10 -24.51 8.26
C PRO A 12 17.41 -23.14 8.80
N PRO A 13 18.41 -22.96 9.61
CA PRO A 13 18.68 -21.64 10.19
C PRO A 13 18.84 -20.51 9.18
N PRO A 14 19.41 -20.76 8.01
CA PRO A 14 19.49 -19.69 7.02
C PRO A 14 18.13 -19.15 6.62
N ILE A 15 17.11 -19.99 6.69
CA ILE A 15 15.76 -19.56 6.37
C ILE A 15 15.29 -18.49 7.33
N ASP A 16 15.62 -18.64 8.60
CA ASP A 16 15.24 -17.66 9.60
C ASP A 16 15.90 -16.32 9.35
N LYS A 17 17.13 -16.34 8.91
CA LYS A 17 17.82 -15.10 8.58
C LYS A 17 17.16 -14.41 7.40
N SER A 18 16.72 -15.17 6.44
CA SER A 18 16.03 -14.61 5.28
C SER A 18 14.76 -13.90 5.71
N VAL A 19 14.01 -14.50 6.62
CA VAL A 19 12.81 -13.89 7.14
C VAL A 19 13.14 -12.57 7.84
N ASN A 20 14.20 -12.56 8.64
CA ASN A 20 14.59 -11.35 9.34
C ASN A 20 15.06 -10.27 8.39
N ALA A 21 15.79 -10.66 7.35
CA ALA A 21 16.29 -9.70 6.37
C ALA A 21 15.15 -9.06 5.58
N ASP A 22 14.05 -9.80 5.41
CA ASP A 22 12.90 -9.32 4.67
C ASP A 22 11.74 -8.98 5.59
N SER A 23 12.01 -8.65 6.86
CA SER A 23 10.95 -8.33 7.80
C SER A 23 10.16 -7.08 7.40
N ASP A 24 10.75 -6.20 6.60
CA ASP A 24 10.09 -5.03 6.06
C ASP A 24 9.47 -5.27 4.68
N ALA A 25 9.56 -6.50 4.17
CA ALA A 25 8.95 -6.86 2.90
C ALA A 25 7.43 -6.88 3.03
N ILE A 26 6.74 -6.26 2.08
CA ILE A 26 5.29 -6.15 2.12
C ILE A 26 4.60 -6.97 1.04
N GLY A 27 5.35 -7.50 0.10
CA GLY A 27 4.80 -8.33 -0.96
C GLY A 27 5.83 -8.59 -2.04
N THR A 28 5.42 -9.31 -3.07
CA THR A 28 6.29 -9.59 -4.21
C THR A 28 5.74 -8.92 -5.46
N LEU A 29 6.63 -8.68 -6.42
CA LEU A 29 6.23 -8.14 -7.71
C LEU A 29 5.27 -9.08 -8.43
N ASP A 30 5.43 -10.39 -8.22
CA ASP A 30 4.55 -11.37 -8.86
C ASP A 30 3.13 -11.30 -8.32
N GLU A 31 2.98 -11.10 -7.00
CA GLU A 31 1.65 -10.93 -6.40
C GLU A 31 0.93 -9.70 -6.93
N LEU A 32 1.69 -8.68 -7.28
CA LEU A 32 1.15 -7.39 -7.68
C LEU A 32 1.40 -7.11 -9.17
N ALA A 33 1.51 -8.16 -9.98
CA ALA A 33 1.89 -8.02 -11.38
C ALA A 33 0.84 -7.31 -12.23
N LYS A 34 -0.42 -7.45 -11.90
CA LYS A 34 -1.50 -6.86 -12.70
C LYS A 34 -1.80 -5.45 -12.24
N PRO A 35 -2.11 -4.54 -13.18
CA PRO A 35 -2.60 -3.21 -12.79
C PRO A 35 -3.80 -3.33 -11.85
N TRP A 36 -3.81 -2.48 -10.83
CA TRP A 36 -4.83 -2.44 -9.78
C TRP A 36 -4.81 -3.63 -8.82
N ALA A 37 -3.85 -4.55 -8.95
CA ALA A 37 -3.63 -5.56 -7.92
C ALA A 37 -3.26 -4.85 -6.62
N TYR A 38 -3.66 -5.42 -5.51
CA TYR A 38 -3.43 -4.80 -4.21
C TYR A 38 -3.13 -5.85 -3.16
N LYS A 39 -2.54 -5.38 -2.06
CA LYS A 39 -2.26 -6.26 -0.93
C LYS A 39 -2.29 -5.43 0.35
N LYS A 40 -2.96 -5.95 1.38
CA LYS A 40 -2.94 -5.35 2.71
C LYS A 40 -1.71 -5.84 3.45
N PHE A 41 -1.14 -4.97 4.26
CA PHE A 41 0.01 -5.33 5.09
C PHE A 41 0.00 -4.47 6.35
N VAL A 42 0.88 -4.80 7.28
CA VAL A 42 1.08 -4.00 8.49
C VAL A 42 2.45 -3.36 8.40
N PHE A 43 2.48 -2.04 8.48
CA PHE A 43 3.73 -1.30 8.51
C PHE A 43 4.08 -1.01 9.96
N VAL A 44 5.31 -1.35 10.35
CA VAL A 44 5.82 -1.01 11.70
C VAL A 44 6.74 0.18 11.53
N ASP A 45 6.35 1.31 12.10
CA ASP A 45 7.12 2.55 11.99
C ASP A 45 8.44 2.36 12.76
N PRO A 46 9.59 2.47 12.07
CA PRO A 46 10.87 2.28 12.76
C PRO A 46 11.16 3.33 13.83
N LYS A 47 10.50 4.48 13.79
CA LYS A 47 10.72 5.54 14.78
C LYS A 47 9.89 5.34 16.03
N THR A 48 8.62 4.97 15.88
CA THR A 48 7.68 4.91 16.99
C THR A 48 7.38 3.48 17.41
N HIS A 49 7.72 2.49 16.58
CA HIS A 49 7.40 1.07 16.76
C HIS A 49 5.89 0.80 16.74
N GLU A 50 5.11 1.76 16.24
CA GLU A 50 3.68 1.57 16.09
C GLU A 50 3.38 0.75 14.84
N SER A 51 2.35 -0.08 14.94
CA SER A 51 1.86 -0.87 13.81
C SER A 51 0.74 -0.10 13.12
N VAL A 52 0.86 0.04 11.81
CA VAL A 52 -0.09 0.80 11.00
C VAL A 52 -0.68 -0.14 9.95
N PRO A 53 -2.01 -0.33 9.96
CA PRO A 53 -2.65 -1.08 8.86
C PRO A 53 -2.45 -0.31 7.56
N ALA A 54 -2.05 -1.01 6.52
CA ALA A 54 -1.65 -0.37 5.28
C ALA A 54 -2.07 -1.19 4.07
N MET A 55 -1.96 -0.59 2.90
CA MET A 55 -2.25 -1.25 1.64
C MET A 55 -1.28 -0.75 0.58
N VAL A 56 -0.93 -1.62 -0.36
CA VAL A 56 -0.19 -1.25 -1.56
C VAL A 56 -1.01 -1.62 -2.78
N ILE A 57 -1.00 -0.75 -3.77
CA ILE A 57 -1.74 -0.93 -5.03
C ILE A 57 -0.77 -0.77 -6.19
N HIS A 58 -0.89 -1.63 -7.19
CA HIS A 58 -0.16 -1.47 -8.45
C HIS A 58 -0.92 -0.45 -9.31
N ILE A 59 -0.36 0.73 -9.45
CA ILE A 59 -0.97 1.83 -10.22
C ILE A 59 -0.56 1.70 -11.69
N PRO A 60 -1.51 1.68 -12.63
CA PRO A 60 -1.16 1.69 -14.05
C PRO A 60 -0.33 2.91 -14.39
N SER A 61 0.70 2.70 -15.19
CA SER A 61 1.60 3.77 -15.60
C SER A 61 1.83 3.68 -17.09
N SER A 62 1.83 4.82 -17.76
CA SER A 62 2.06 4.87 -19.20
C SER A 62 3.54 4.90 -19.56
N GLY A 63 4.43 5.04 -18.58
CA GLY A 63 5.86 5.22 -18.83
C GLY A 63 6.68 3.95 -18.91
N GLY A 64 6.05 2.78 -18.86
CA GLY A 64 6.78 1.51 -18.89
C GLY A 64 7.41 1.13 -17.57
N HIS A 65 7.27 1.95 -16.54
CA HIS A 65 7.77 1.67 -15.21
C HIS A 65 6.62 1.18 -14.33
N GLU A 66 6.91 0.19 -13.51
CA GLU A 66 5.94 -0.26 -12.52
C GLU A 66 5.85 0.77 -11.40
N LEU A 67 4.63 1.14 -11.06
CA LEU A 67 4.36 2.12 -10.03
C LEU A 67 3.52 1.49 -8.93
N PHE A 68 4.03 1.52 -7.69
CA PHE A 68 3.33 0.99 -6.54
C PHE A 68 3.05 2.13 -5.57
N TRP A 69 1.81 2.18 -5.11
CA TRP A 69 1.39 3.20 -4.15
C TRP A 69 0.96 2.53 -2.86
N ALA A 70 1.65 2.86 -1.77
CA ALA A 70 1.32 2.33 -0.46
C ALA A 70 0.91 3.46 0.46
N PHE A 71 -0.02 3.16 1.35
CA PHE A 71 -0.60 4.18 2.22
C PHE A 71 -1.19 3.55 3.47
N SER A 72 -1.35 4.37 4.52
CA SER A 72 -2.05 3.97 5.73
C SER A 72 -3.53 3.77 5.44
N MET A 73 -4.10 2.70 5.97
CA MET A 73 -5.54 2.45 5.83
C MET A 73 -6.39 3.34 6.74
N ASN A 74 -5.78 4.04 7.67
CA ASN A 74 -6.50 4.99 8.52
C ASN A 74 -6.51 6.34 7.85
N THR A 75 -7.67 7.01 7.88
CA THR A 75 -7.77 8.34 7.29
C THR A 75 -6.96 9.34 8.12
N PRO A 76 -6.36 10.35 7.48
CA PRO A 76 -5.62 11.37 8.22
C PRO A 76 -6.53 12.11 9.19
N PHE A 77 -6.05 12.31 10.42
CA PHE A 77 -6.72 13.08 11.46
C PHE A 77 -8.06 12.50 11.92
N SER A 78 -8.35 11.26 11.56
CA SER A 78 -9.55 10.58 12.02
C SER A 78 -9.22 9.09 12.15
N GLN A 79 -10.15 8.33 12.72
CA GLN A 79 -9.94 6.90 12.89
C GLN A 79 -10.79 6.09 11.91
N CYS A 80 -11.20 6.71 10.84
CA CYS A 80 -11.95 6.02 9.79
C CYS A 80 -11.02 5.13 9.00
N GLU A 81 -11.53 4.00 8.57
CA GLU A 81 -10.76 3.09 7.74
C GLU A 81 -11.08 3.33 6.28
N LEU A 82 -10.04 3.30 5.45
CA LEU A 82 -10.21 3.40 4.01
C LEU A 82 -10.62 2.05 3.44
N GLN A 83 -11.40 2.08 2.37
CA GLN A 83 -11.81 0.89 1.65
C GLN A 83 -11.41 1.03 0.19
N TYR A 84 -10.86 -0.04 -0.36
CA TYR A 84 -10.50 -0.10 -1.77
C TYR A 84 -11.68 -0.74 -2.50
N VAL A 85 -12.30 0.02 -3.39
CA VAL A 85 -13.54 -0.38 -4.04
C VAL A 85 -13.32 -0.55 -5.53
N THR A 86 -13.67 -1.73 -6.02
CA THR A 86 -13.52 -2.09 -7.43
C THR A 86 -14.85 -2.13 -8.18
N ASP A 87 -15.98 -1.97 -7.50
CA ASP A 87 -17.30 -1.91 -8.15
C ASP A 87 -17.53 -0.49 -8.65
N LEU A 88 -17.11 -0.26 -9.90
CA LEU A 88 -17.12 1.07 -10.50
C LEU A 88 -18.54 1.61 -10.66
N ALA A 89 -19.49 0.74 -11.01
CA ALA A 89 -20.86 1.17 -11.21
C ALA A 89 -21.49 1.65 -9.90
N ALA A 90 -21.22 0.93 -8.81
CA ALA A 90 -21.71 1.31 -7.49
C ALA A 90 -21.15 2.65 -7.06
N LEU A 91 -19.85 2.86 -7.28
CA LEU A 91 -19.21 4.13 -6.94
C LEU A 91 -19.77 5.29 -7.75
N SER A 92 -19.96 5.09 -9.06
CA SER A 92 -20.49 6.14 -9.92
C SER A 92 -21.88 6.57 -9.48
N ARG A 93 -22.69 5.61 -9.09
CA ARG A 93 -24.06 5.91 -8.60
C ARG A 93 -24.01 6.64 -7.27
N ARG A 94 -23.17 6.16 -6.34
CA ARG A 94 -23.12 6.71 -4.98
C ARG A 94 -22.64 8.15 -4.96
N TYR A 95 -21.64 8.45 -5.77
CA TYR A 95 -20.95 9.75 -5.72
C TYR A 95 -21.32 10.69 -6.86
N ALA A 96 -22.19 10.26 -7.79
CA ALA A 96 -22.50 11.04 -8.98
C ALA A 96 -21.22 11.52 -9.66
N TYR A 97 -20.29 10.62 -9.85
CA TYR A 97 -18.97 10.87 -10.39
C TYR A 97 -18.63 9.77 -11.38
N ALA A 98 -18.07 10.13 -12.52
CA ALA A 98 -17.75 9.14 -13.55
C ALA A 98 -16.50 8.37 -13.15
N VAL A 99 -16.68 7.24 -12.49
CA VAL A 99 -15.59 6.39 -12.00
C VAL A 99 -15.20 5.42 -13.10
N ALA A 100 -13.94 5.47 -13.53
CA ALA A 100 -13.42 4.64 -14.60
C ALA A 100 -12.39 3.61 -14.12
N HIS A 101 -12.02 3.62 -12.84
CA HIS A 101 -11.02 2.72 -12.26
C HIS A 101 -11.28 2.59 -10.76
N PRO A 102 -10.67 1.61 -10.10
CA PRO A 102 -10.85 1.45 -8.64
C PRO A 102 -10.47 2.73 -7.88
N MET A 103 -11.13 2.94 -6.77
CA MET A 103 -10.99 4.14 -5.95
C MET A 103 -10.89 3.78 -4.48
N LEU A 104 -10.48 4.73 -3.65
CA LEU A 104 -10.52 4.60 -2.20
C LEU A 104 -11.68 5.41 -1.65
N VAL A 105 -12.31 4.86 -0.62
CA VAL A 105 -13.47 5.47 0.01
C VAL A 105 -13.29 5.47 1.52
N SER A 106 -13.62 6.58 2.18
CA SER A 106 -13.80 6.63 3.62
C SER A 106 -15.29 6.67 3.91
N ASP A 107 -15.84 5.62 4.45
CA ASP A 107 -17.27 5.55 4.74
C ASP A 107 -17.70 6.44 5.88
N CYS A 108 -16.78 6.79 6.79
CA CYS A 108 -17.10 7.66 7.93
C CYS A 108 -17.56 9.04 7.49
N ASP A 109 -16.88 9.60 6.49
CA ASP A 109 -17.13 10.98 6.07
C ASP A 109 -17.48 11.09 4.60
N GLY A 110 -17.66 9.97 3.90
CA GLY A 110 -18.08 9.96 2.51
C GLY A 110 -17.04 10.50 1.54
N THR A 111 -15.77 10.45 1.89
CA THR A 111 -14.71 10.97 1.04
C THR A 111 -14.32 9.94 -0.01
N LEU A 112 -14.15 10.40 -1.25
CA LEU A 112 -13.70 9.60 -2.38
C LEU A 112 -12.34 10.10 -2.83
N TYR A 113 -11.37 9.20 -2.90
CA TYR A 113 -9.99 9.51 -3.27
C TYR A 113 -9.64 8.82 -4.58
N ASP A 114 -9.01 9.57 -5.48
CA ASP A 114 -8.64 9.04 -6.80
C ASP A 114 -7.16 8.64 -6.81
N PRO A 115 -6.85 7.34 -6.92
CA PRO A 115 -5.46 6.88 -6.92
C PRO A 115 -4.62 7.40 -8.08
N LEU A 116 -5.23 7.85 -9.16
CA LEU A 116 -4.50 8.35 -10.32
C LEU A 116 -4.18 9.83 -10.23
N LYS A 117 -4.74 10.56 -9.27
CA LYS A 117 -4.57 12.00 -9.19
C LYS A 117 -3.63 12.38 -8.06
N MET A 118 -2.86 13.44 -8.30
CA MET A 118 -1.94 13.99 -7.33
C MET A 118 -2.51 15.26 -6.76
N ALA A 119 -2.27 15.47 -5.47
CA ALA A 119 -2.66 16.70 -4.77
C ALA A 119 -1.42 17.39 -4.24
N THR A 120 -1.49 18.70 -4.10
CA THR A 120 -0.43 19.49 -3.49
C THR A 120 -0.83 19.79 -2.05
N LEU A 121 0.04 19.45 -1.10
CA LEU A 121 -0.17 19.76 0.30
C LEU A 121 0.23 21.21 0.60
N PRO A 122 -0.20 21.75 1.76
CA PRO A 122 0.14 23.14 2.10
C PRO A 122 1.63 23.43 2.12
N ASP A 123 2.48 22.43 2.39
CA ASP A 123 3.93 22.61 2.40
C ASP A 123 4.54 22.54 0.99
N GLY A 124 3.71 22.37 -0.05
CA GLY A 124 4.16 22.29 -1.43
C GLY A 124 4.49 20.91 -1.91
N SER A 125 4.47 19.91 -1.05
CA SER A 125 4.75 18.53 -1.47
C SER A 125 3.57 17.94 -2.25
N TRP A 126 3.87 16.95 -3.09
CA TRP A 126 2.87 16.27 -3.91
C TRP A 126 2.62 14.90 -3.33
N VAL A 127 1.34 14.54 -3.20
CA VAL A 127 0.93 13.23 -2.71
C VAL A 127 -0.16 12.68 -3.61
N ARG A 128 -0.21 11.36 -3.72
CA ARG A 128 -1.20 10.66 -4.54
C ARG A 128 -2.50 10.48 -3.76
N GLY A 129 -3.59 10.38 -4.49
CA GLY A 129 -4.88 10.09 -3.89
C GLY A 129 -5.72 11.34 -3.66
N GLU A 130 -5.76 12.24 -4.64
CA GLU A 130 -6.51 13.48 -4.51
C GLU A 130 -7.97 13.22 -4.18
N ILE A 131 -8.53 14.04 -3.29
CA ILE A 131 -9.94 13.99 -2.96
C ILE A 131 -10.76 14.55 -4.11
N VAL A 132 -11.70 13.75 -4.62
CA VAL A 132 -12.56 14.18 -5.72
C VAL A 132 -13.99 14.38 -5.28
N ARG A 133 -14.39 13.85 -4.12
CA ARG A 133 -15.71 14.06 -3.51
C ARG A 133 -15.57 13.94 -2.01
N GLY A 134 -16.42 14.65 -1.27
CA GLY A 134 -16.51 14.54 0.17
C GLY A 134 -15.69 15.57 0.91
N GLY A 135 -15.67 15.47 2.23
CA GLY A 135 -15.10 16.48 3.11
C GLY A 135 -13.80 16.10 3.81
N GLY A 136 -13.07 15.14 3.26
CA GLY A 136 -11.78 14.76 3.83
C GLY A 136 -10.80 15.93 3.82
N LEU A 137 -9.82 15.88 4.72
CA LEU A 137 -8.88 16.97 4.92
C LEU A 137 -7.68 16.90 3.98
N ARG A 138 -7.26 15.68 3.61
CA ARG A 138 -6.11 15.50 2.74
C ARG A 138 -6.09 14.07 2.19
N PRO A 139 -5.25 13.80 1.16
CA PRO A 139 -5.06 12.43 0.67
C PRO A 139 -4.54 11.49 1.75
N PRO A 140 -4.63 10.17 1.52
CA PRO A 140 -4.12 9.18 2.48
C PRO A 140 -2.64 9.41 2.80
N ILE A 141 -2.27 9.03 4.01
CA ILE A 141 -0.87 9.13 4.45
C ILE A 141 -0.05 8.10 3.68
N ALA A 142 0.95 8.56 2.95
CA ALA A 142 1.75 7.71 2.08
C ALA A 142 2.81 6.94 2.87
N ILE A 143 3.11 5.74 2.39
CA ILE A 143 4.21 4.93 2.89
C ILE A 143 5.15 4.74 1.70
N GLN A 144 6.43 5.09 1.88
CA GLN A 144 7.40 4.91 0.81
C GLN A 144 7.74 3.45 0.65
N VAL A 145 7.71 2.99 -0.60
CA VAL A 145 8.08 1.62 -0.93
C VAL A 145 9.05 1.62 -2.09
N HIS A 146 9.87 0.58 -2.16
CA HIS A 146 10.76 0.37 -3.28
C HIS A 146 10.92 -1.13 -3.53
N ALA A 147 11.38 -1.49 -4.72
CA ALA A 147 11.64 -2.87 -5.06
C ALA A 147 13.08 -3.24 -4.68
N ARG A 148 13.23 -4.39 -4.05
CA ARG A 148 14.51 -5.01 -3.76
C ARG A 148 14.48 -6.38 -4.44
N GLY A 149 15.05 -6.46 -5.65
CA GLY A 149 14.89 -7.67 -6.45
C GLY A 149 13.42 -7.85 -6.84
N ARG A 150 12.84 -8.99 -6.45
CA ARG A 150 11.44 -9.31 -6.74
C ARG A 150 10.51 -9.01 -5.56
N VAL A 151 10.98 -8.29 -4.58
CA VAL A 151 10.24 -8.04 -3.36
C VAL A 151 10.01 -6.54 -3.20
N LEU A 152 8.83 -6.15 -2.73
CA LEU A 152 8.55 -4.77 -2.34
C LEU A 152 8.84 -4.59 -0.87
N VAL A 153 9.49 -3.49 -0.54
CA VAL A 153 9.90 -3.15 0.81
C VAL A 153 9.33 -1.80 1.18
N ALA A 154 8.77 -1.70 2.39
CA ALA A 154 8.30 -0.43 2.93
C ALA A 154 9.40 0.22 3.75
N ASP A 155 9.67 1.51 3.48
CA ASP A 155 10.78 2.23 4.10
C ASP A 155 10.34 3.09 5.27
N ARG A 156 9.39 3.97 5.02
CA ARG A 156 8.97 4.95 6.01
C ARG A 156 7.58 5.45 5.68
N ILE A 157 6.92 5.98 6.70
CA ILE A 157 5.63 6.65 6.57
C ILE A 157 5.87 8.16 6.53
N GLU A 158 5.05 8.84 5.77
CA GLU A 158 5.07 10.27 5.56
C GLU A 158 4.95 11.07 6.86
#